data_c047bfadbdc8c03f707321604ede83ea
#
_entry.id   c047bfadbdc8c03f707321604ede83ea
#
_cell.length_a   1.000
_cell.length_b   1.000
_cell.length_c   1.000
_cell.angle_alpha   90.00
_cell.angle_beta   90.00
_cell.angle_gamma   90.00
#
_symmetry.space_group_name_H-M   'P 1'
#
loop_
_entity.id
_entity.type
_entity.pdbx_description
1 polymer ?
#
loop_
_entity_poly.entity_id
_entity_poly.type
_entity_poly.pdbx_seq_one_letter_code
_entity_poly.pdbx_strand_id
1 'polypeptide(L)'
;MTKHNKVPIFVIFVRFLIKTICLHHLATQNLVLNIFAYTGKNSGMYLSTAEIDTATYIALSNDNVLSARIFEHDGYVVIALLTGPIFSQTERIALKNSVQTDVSDRLDVSLEQVIVTFDMELYRAMDEVDDLDKQKLLAMALERCD
;
A
#
# COMPACT_ATOMS: atom_id res chain seq x y z
N MET A 1 -35.73 27.39 -28.11
CA MET A 1 -35.14 27.82 -26.84
C MET A 1 -34.12 26.78 -26.43
N THR A 2 -32.87 27.01 -26.71
CA THR A 2 -31.74 26.12 -26.37
C THR A 2 -31.18 26.56 -25.04
N LYS A 3 -31.37 25.75 -23.98
CA LYS A 3 -30.75 25.95 -22.67
C LYS A 3 -29.26 25.55 -22.80
N HIS A 4 -28.39 26.54 -22.86
CA HIS A 4 -26.96 26.33 -22.66
C HIS A 4 -26.69 25.97 -21.19
N ASN A 5 -26.41 24.72 -20.89
CA ASN A 5 -25.85 24.30 -19.60
C ASN A 5 -24.41 24.83 -19.49
N LYS A 6 -24.28 25.99 -18.85
CA LYS A 6 -22.96 26.49 -18.45
C LYS A 6 -22.46 25.65 -17.28
N VAL A 7 -21.54 24.75 -17.54
CA VAL A 7 -20.78 24.05 -16.50
C VAL A 7 -20.05 25.15 -15.69
N PRO A 8 -20.25 25.25 -14.36
CA PRO A 8 -19.62 26.31 -13.59
C PRO A 8 -18.11 26.17 -13.65
N ILE A 9 -17.43 27.26 -13.99
CA ILE A 9 -15.97 27.39 -14.12
C ILE A 9 -15.25 26.85 -12.86
N PHE A 10 -15.90 26.91 -11.71
CA PHE A 10 -15.43 26.38 -10.44
C PHE A 10 -15.18 24.87 -10.47
N VAL A 11 -16.01 24.05 -11.14
CA VAL A 11 -15.84 22.60 -11.25
C VAL A 11 -14.61 22.25 -12.10
N ILE A 12 -14.33 23.03 -13.14
CA ILE A 12 -13.15 22.85 -13.98
C ILE A 12 -11.88 23.20 -13.19
N PHE A 13 -11.93 24.26 -12.38
CA PHE A 13 -10.78 24.70 -11.57
C PHE A 13 -10.43 23.68 -10.48
N VAL A 14 -11.42 23.11 -9.80
CA VAL A 14 -11.21 22.08 -8.76
C VAL A 14 -10.62 20.79 -9.38
N ARG A 15 -11.10 20.38 -10.55
CA ARG A 15 -10.52 19.22 -11.26
C ARG A 15 -9.07 19.44 -11.71
N PHE A 16 -8.75 20.67 -12.10
CA PHE A 16 -7.37 21.03 -12.49
C PHE A 16 -6.44 21.05 -11.25
N LEU A 17 -6.92 21.58 -10.15
CA LEU A 17 -6.17 21.64 -8.87
C LEU A 17 -5.86 20.23 -8.34
N ILE A 18 -6.83 19.31 -8.36
CA ILE A 18 -6.67 17.92 -7.91
C ILE A 18 -5.66 17.19 -8.81
N LYS A 19 -5.72 17.37 -10.13
CA LYS A 19 -4.71 16.78 -11.04
C LYS A 19 -3.30 17.33 -10.79
N THR A 20 -3.16 18.62 -10.50
CA THR A 20 -1.87 19.24 -10.24
C THR A 20 -1.28 18.74 -8.91
N ILE A 21 -2.10 18.55 -7.88
CA ILE A 21 -1.69 18.01 -6.58
C ILE A 21 -1.26 16.55 -6.72
N CYS A 22 -2.01 15.72 -7.47
CA CYS A 22 -1.62 14.34 -7.76
C CYS A 22 -0.30 14.26 -8.55
N LEU A 23 -0.09 15.11 -9.56
CA LEU A 23 1.16 15.13 -10.32
C LEU A 23 2.36 15.58 -9.46
N HIS A 24 2.17 16.54 -8.55
CA HIS A 24 3.22 16.96 -7.61
C HIS A 24 3.54 15.85 -6.59
N HIS A 25 2.54 15.09 -6.15
CA HIS A 25 2.77 13.97 -5.22
C HIS A 25 3.54 12.83 -5.89
N LEU A 26 3.24 12.49 -7.16
CA LEU A 26 4.01 11.51 -7.92
C LEU A 26 5.45 12.00 -8.22
N ALA A 27 5.64 13.29 -8.52
CA ALA A 27 6.97 13.83 -8.81
C ALA A 27 7.87 13.87 -7.55
N THR A 28 7.31 14.15 -6.38
CA THR A 28 8.05 14.12 -5.11
C THR A 28 8.41 12.70 -4.68
N GLN A 29 7.56 11.70 -4.91
CA GLN A 29 7.88 10.31 -4.63
C GLN A 29 9.03 9.79 -5.51
N ASN A 30 9.04 10.12 -6.81
CA ASN A 30 10.15 9.78 -7.69
C ASN A 30 11.46 10.51 -7.35
N LEU A 31 11.40 11.73 -6.81
CA LEU A 31 12.57 12.48 -6.37
C LEU A 31 13.16 11.90 -5.07
N VAL A 32 12.30 11.49 -4.14
CA VAL A 32 12.70 10.85 -2.87
C VAL A 32 13.33 9.48 -3.15
N LEU A 33 12.77 8.66 -4.05
CA LEU A 33 13.36 7.39 -4.47
C LEU A 33 14.77 7.58 -5.08
N ASN A 34 14.99 8.61 -5.89
CA ASN A 34 16.31 8.90 -6.44
C ASN A 34 17.32 9.44 -5.41
N ILE A 35 16.87 10.14 -4.38
CA ILE A 35 17.76 10.65 -3.31
C ILE A 35 18.17 9.50 -2.37
N PHE A 36 17.28 8.56 -2.05
CA PHE A 36 17.62 7.38 -1.26
C PHE A 36 18.55 6.41 -2.00
N ALA A 37 18.42 6.27 -3.32
CA ALA A 37 19.35 5.48 -4.13
C ALA A 37 20.78 6.04 -4.12
N TYR A 38 20.97 7.32 -3.82
CA TYR A 38 22.30 7.96 -3.85
C TYR A 38 23.01 8.05 -2.49
N THR A 39 22.30 7.84 -1.38
CA THR A 39 22.89 7.94 -0.02
C THR A 39 23.35 6.61 0.57
N GLY A 40 23.66 5.60 -0.22
CA GLY A 40 24.54 4.45 0.13
C GLY A 40 24.50 3.89 1.56
N LYS A 41 23.36 3.95 2.25
CA LYS A 41 23.10 3.23 3.50
C LYS A 41 21.87 2.36 3.31
N ASN A 42 22.04 1.29 2.55
CA ASN A 42 21.17 0.13 2.64
C ASN A 42 21.47 -0.58 3.97
N SER A 43 20.98 -0.03 5.06
CA SER A 43 20.60 -0.87 6.18
C SER A 43 19.25 -1.46 5.81
N GLY A 44 19.28 -2.49 4.96
CA GLY A 44 18.08 -3.27 4.64
C GLY A 44 17.48 -3.71 5.97
N MET A 45 16.28 -3.25 6.27
CA MET A 45 15.52 -3.78 7.37
C MET A 45 15.11 -5.18 6.94
N TYR A 46 15.66 -6.18 7.59
CA TYR A 46 15.26 -7.57 7.42
C TYR A 46 14.38 -7.94 8.61
N LEU A 47 13.09 -8.17 8.36
CA LEU A 47 12.22 -8.70 9.38
C LEU A 47 12.62 -10.15 9.71
N SER A 48 12.74 -10.44 10.98
CA SER A 48 12.85 -11.81 11.46
C SER A 48 11.54 -12.57 11.24
N THR A 49 11.60 -13.89 11.23
CA THR A 49 10.39 -14.73 11.17
C THR A 49 9.39 -14.37 12.26
N ALA A 50 9.87 -14.06 13.48
CA ALA A 50 9.01 -13.65 14.60
C ALA A 50 8.28 -12.32 14.36
N GLU A 51 8.88 -11.38 13.64
CA GLU A 51 8.25 -10.11 13.26
C GLU A 51 7.21 -10.32 12.15
N ILE A 52 7.49 -11.19 11.18
CA ILE A 52 6.52 -11.60 10.15
C ILE A 52 5.33 -12.31 10.82
N ASP A 53 5.55 -13.21 11.76
CA ASP A 53 4.51 -13.89 12.52
C ASP A 53 3.67 -12.89 13.33
N THR A 54 4.32 -11.87 13.91
CA THR A 54 3.65 -10.79 14.63
C THR A 54 2.74 -9.97 13.71
N ALA A 55 3.24 -9.56 12.55
CA ALA A 55 2.43 -8.83 11.57
C ALA A 55 1.26 -9.68 11.05
N THR A 56 1.48 -10.98 10.85
CA THR A 56 0.43 -11.92 10.47
C THR A 56 -0.64 -12.02 11.56
N TYR A 57 -0.25 -12.12 12.82
CA TYR A 57 -1.20 -12.15 13.94
C TYR A 57 -2.03 -10.86 14.02
N ILE A 58 -1.41 -9.69 13.85
CA ILE A 58 -2.10 -8.40 13.83
C ILE A 58 -3.16 -8.37 12.70
N ALA A 59 -2.78 -8.77 11.50
CA ALA A 59 -3.70 -8.81 10.37
C ALA A 59 -4.89 -9.75 10.64
N LEU A 60 -4.63 -10.95 11.16
CA LEU A 60 -5.65 -11.95 11.48
C LEU A 60 -6.51 -11.62 12.71
N SER A 61 -6.09 -10.68 13.54
CA SER A 61 -6.88 -10.21 14.70
C SER A 61 -8.13 -9.43 14.30
N ASN A 62 -8.25 -9.06 13.02
CA ASN A 62 -9.45 -8.42 12.50
C ASN A 62 -10.45 -9.49 12.03
N ASP A 63 -11.66 -9.48 12.60
CA ASP A 63 -12.73 -10.48 12.37
C ASP A 63 -13.05 -10.72 10.90
N ASN A 64 -12.78 -9.75 10.05
CA ASN A 64 -13.09 -9.81 8.62
C ASN A 64 -11.94 -10.32 7.75
N VAL A 65 -10.78 -10.57 8.32
CA VAL A 65 -9.62 -11.11 7.61
C VAL A 65 -9.63 -12.63 7.72
N LEU A 66 -9.76 -13.31 6.60
CA LEU A 66 -9.74 -14.76 6.51
C LEU A 66 -8.32 -15.32 6.44
N SER A 67 -7.41 -14.60 5.81
CA SER A 67 -6.01 -14.96 5.69
C SER A 67 -5.16 -13.75 5.32
N ALA A 68 -3.89 -13.79 5.67
CA ALA A 68 -2.91 -12.76 5.35
C ALA A 68 -1.62 -13.43 4.86
N ARG A 69 -0.98 -12.80 3.87
CA ARG A 69 0.36 -13.17 3.39
C ARG A 69 1.26 -11.96 3.49
N ILE A 70 2.46 -12.16 3.98
CA ILE A 70 3.38 -11.08 4.29
C ILE A 70 4.76 -11.43 3.76
N PHE A 71 5.40 -10.46 3.14
CA PHE A 71 6.83 -10.51 2.85
C PHE A 71 7.46 -9.15 3.11
N GLU A 72 8.76 -9.15 3.33
CA GLU A 72 9.59 -7.96 3.42
C GLU A 72 10.55 -7.95 2.23
N HIS A 73 10.72 -6.78 1.62
CA HIS A 73 11.73 -6.53 0.60
C HIS A 73 12.08 -5.04 0.52
N ASP A 74 13.37 -4.73 0.43
CA ASP A 74 13.89 -3.36 0.31
C ASP A 74 13.36 -2.38 1.38
N GLY A 75 13.12 -2.87 2.60
CA GLY A 75 12.61 -2.07 3.70
C GLY A 75 11.10 -1.82 3.65
N TYR A 76 10.38 -2.46 2.75
CA TYR A 76 8.93 -2.45 2.72
C TYR A 76 8.35 -3.74 3.28
N VAL A 77 7.29 -3.61 4.06
CA VAL A 77 6.46 -4.73 4.53
C VAL A 77 5.20 -4.78 3.71
N VAL A 78 5.05 -5.79 2.88
CA VAL A 78 3.86 -5.97 2.03
C VAL A 78 2.93 -7.00 2.66
N ILE A 79 1.68 -6.61 2.86
CA ILE A 79 0.63 -7.41 3.49
C ILE A 79 -0.53 -7.53 2.51
N ALA A 80 -0.73 -8.73 1.98
CA ALA A 80 -1.90 -9.03 1.15
C ALA A 80 -2.96 -9.74 1.99
N LEU A 81 -4.17 -9.17 2.04
CA LEU A 81 -5.28 -9.65 2.84
C LEU A 81 -6.33 -10.35 2.00
N LEU A 82 -6.70 -11.56 2.40
CA LEU A 82 -7.91 -12.23 1.95
C LEU A 82 -9.04 -11.93 2.94
N THR A 83 -10.11 -11.30 2.47
CA THR A 83 -11.27 -10.93 3.29
C THR A 83 -12.54 -11.63 2.82
N GLY A 84 -13.54 -11.69 3.69
CA GLY A 84 -14.87 -12.17 3.34
C GLY A 84 -15.57 -11.31 2.27
N PRO A 85 -16.67 -11.81 1.67
CA PRO A 85 -17.31 -11.17 0.50
C PRO A 85 -18.09 -9.88 0.81
N ILE A 86 -18.21 -9.47 2.05
CA ILE A 86 -19.12 -8.38 2.48
C ILE A 86 -18.30 -7.17 2.96
N PHE A 87 -17.60 -6.53 2.01
CA PHE A 87 -16.90 -5.30 2.37
C PHE A 87 -17.32 -4.14 1.48
N SER A 88 -17.84 -3.09 2.11
CA SER A 88 -17.97 -1.79 1.48
C SER A 88 -16.58 -1.18 1.28
N GLN A 89 -16.45 -0.25 0.34
CA GLN A 89 -15.20 0.48 0.12
C GLN A 89 -14.71 1.20 1.40
N THR A 90 -15.62 1.75 2.19
CA THR A 90 -15.31 2.44 3.45
C THR A 90 -14.70 1.49 4.47
N GLU A 91 -15.25 0.28 4.61
CA GLU A 91 -14.75 -0.74 5.54
C GLU A 91 -13.38 -1.26 5.10
N ARG A 92 -13.14 -1.41 3.78
CA ARG A 92 -11.82 -1.77 3.25
C ARG A 92 -10.76 -0.74 3.60
N ILE A 93 -11.05 0.54 3.41
CA ILE A 93 -10.14 1.64 3.75
C ILE A 93 -9.86 1.65 5.26
N ALA A 94 -10.90 1.48 6.10
CA ALA A 94 -10.74 1.45 7.54
C ALA A 94 -9.87 0.26 7.99
N LEU A 95 -10.09 -0.93 7.44
CA LEU A 95 -9.30 -2.13 7.72
C LEU A 95 -7.84 -1.95 7.27
N LYS A 96 -7.62 -1.45 6.04
CA LYS A 96 -6.29 -1.15 5.50
C LYS A 96 -5.51 -0.24 6.48
N ASN A 97 -6.12 0.88 6.86
CA ASN A 97 -5.49 1.85 7.75
C ASN A 97 -5.23 1.27 9.15
N SER A 98 -6.14 0.48 9.70
CA SER A 98 -5.97 -0.18 11.00
C SER A 98 -4.77 -1.13 10.97
N VAL A 99 -4.74 -2.08 10.03
CA VAL A 99 -3.64 -3.05 9.89
C VAL A 99 -2.30 -2.34 9.64
N GLN A 100 -2.30 -1.34 8.77
CA GLN A 100 -1.10 -0.57 8.45
C GLN A 100 -0.53 0.14 9.68
N THR A 101 -1.38 0.80 10.47
CA THR A 101 -0.97 1.51 11.69
C THR A 101 -0.48 0.53 12.75
N ASP A 102 -1.24 -0.54 13.03
CA ASP A 102 -0.92 -1.50 14.08
C ASP A 102 0.40 -2.24 13.78
N VAL A 103 0.66 -2.57 12.51
CA VAL A 103 1.92 -3.20 12.10
C VAL A 103 3.08 -2.20 12.16
N SER A 104 2.89 -0.98 11.67
CA SER A 104 3.88 0.09 11.73
C SER A 104 4.33 0.35 13.18
N ASP A 105 3.38 0.50 14.10
CA ASP A 105 3.66 0.75 15.52
C ASP A 105 4.34 -0.44 16.19
N ARG A 106 3.94 -1.66 15.84
CA ARG A 106 4.45 -2.87 16.48
C ARG A 106 5.85 -3.26 16.03
N LEU A 107 6.15 -3.03 14.74
CA LEU A 107 7.45 -3.35 14.16
C LEU A 107 8.44 -2.17 14.19
N ASP A 108 8.02 -1.01 14.69
CA ASP A 108 8.81 0.24 14.70
C ASP A 108 9.31 0.62 13.29
N VAL A 109 8.42 0.47 12.31
CA VAL A 109 8.67 0.84 10.93
C VAL A 109 7.81 2.04 10.54
N SER A 110 8.24 2.82 9.54
CA SER A 110 7.43 3.96 9.11
C SER A 110 6.13 3.49 8.44
N LEU A 111 5.05 4.25 8.62
CA LEU A 111 3.75 3.94 8.03
C LEU A 111 3.82 3.78 6.50
N GLU A 112 4.69 4.55 5.85
CA GLU A 112 4.89 4.54 4.40
C GLU A 112 5.59 3.26 3.91
N GLN A 113 6.28 2.55 4.80
CA GLN A 113 6.94 1.28 4.50
C GLN A 113 6.00 0.07 4.64
N VAL A 114 4.81 0.25 5.22
CA VAL A 114 3.81 -0.82 5.35
C VAL A 114 2.76 -0.69 4.26
N ILE A 115 2.74 -1.64 3.34
CA ILE A 115 1.81 -1.69 2.21
C ILE A 115 0.75 -2.76 2.51
N VAL A 116 -0.50 -2.34 2.66
CA VAL A 116 -1.63 -3.26 2.84
C VAL A 116 -2.49 -3.26 1.59
N THR A 117 -2.78 -4.43 1.04
CA THR A 117 -3.55 -4.58 -0.19
C THR A 117 -4.56 -5.72 -0.11
N PHE A 118 -5.62 -5.62 -0.93
CA PHE A 118 -6.64 -6.67 -1.14
C PHE A 118 -6.55 -7.29 -2.52
N ASP A 119 -5.42 -7.09 -3.22
CA ASP A 119 -5.20 -7.62 -4.56
C ASP A 119 -5.03 -9.16 -4.52
N MET A 120 -5.97 -9.85 -5.14
CA MET A 120 -5.99 -11.32 -5.16
C MET A 120 -4.90 -11.93 -6.05
N GLU A 121 -4.43 -11.20 -7.07
CA GLU A 121 -3.33 -11.68 -7.92
C GLU A 121 -2.03 -11.62 -7.13
N LEU A 122 -1.78 -10.50 -6.44
CA LEU A 122 -0.64 -10.36 -5.56
C LEU A 122 -0.68 -11.40 -4.43
N TYR A 123 -1.84 -11.55 -3.77
CA TYR A 123 -2.03 -12.55 -2.72
C TYR A 123 -1.65 -13.97 -3.18
N ARG A 124 -2.07 -14.37 -4.39
CA ARG A 124 -1.73 -15.70 -4.95
C ARG A 124 -0.27 -15.79 -5.33
N ALA A 125 0.27 -14.74 -5.95
CA ALA A 125 1.68 -14.72 -6.35
C ALA A 125 2.64 -14.82 -5.14
N MET A 126 2.22 -14.39 -3.96
CA MET A 126 3.00 -14.51 -2.71
C MET A 126 3.08 -15.96 -2.16
N ASP A 127 2.36 -16.91 -2.72
CA ASP A 127 2.37 -18.33 -2.27
C ASP A 127 3.60 -19.11 -2.77
N GLU A 128 4.17 -18.68 -3.90
CA GLU A 128 5.20 -19.43 -4.63
C GLU A 128 6.53 -18.65 -4.73
N VAL A 129 6.80 -17.77 -3.74
CA VAL A 129 7.87 -16.77 -3.89
C VAL A 129 9.23 -17.30 -3.46
N ASP A 130 10.11 -17.48 -4.44
CA ASP A 130 11.55 -17.44 -4.24
C ASP A 130 12.05 -15.99 -4.09
N ASP A 131 13.17 -15.78 -3.41
CA ASP A 131 13.74 -14.43 -3.14
C ASP A 131 13.94 -13.57 -4.41
N LEU A 132 14.09 -14.18 -5.58
CA LEU A 132 14.23 -13.52 -6.87
C LEU A 132 12.95 -12.80 -7.33
N ASP A 133 11.78 -13.22 -6.86
CA ASP A 133 10.50 -12.66 -7.29
C ASP A 133 9.97 -11.55 -6.38
N LYS A 134 10.56 -11.35 -5.19
CA LYS A 134 10.12 -10.34 -4.22
C LYS A 134 10.19 -8.91 -4.78
N GLN A 135 11.20 -8.59 -5.57
CA GLN A 135 11.31 -7.29 -6.22
C GLN A 135 10.15 -7.02 -7.19
N LYS A 136 9.76 -8.03 -7.97
CA LYS A 136 8.61 -7.94 -8.88
C LYS A 136 7.30 -7.78 -8.10
N LEU A 137 7.13 -8.53 -7.01
CA LEU A 137 5.95 -8.44 -6.17
C LEU A 137 5.85 -7.07 -5.46
N LEU A 138 6.97 -6.52 -5.01
CA LEU A 138 7.00 -5.16 -4.45
C LEU A 138 6.60 -4.13 -5.50
N ALA A 139 7.11 -4.22 -6.72
CA ALA A 139 6.70 -3.33 -7.81
C ALA A 139 5.19 -3.42 -8.08
N MET A 140 4.62 -4.63 -8.13
CA MET A 140 3.18 -4.84 -8.28
C MET A 140 2.39 -4.23 -7.10
N ALA A 141 2.88 -4.37 -5.87
CA ALA A 141 2.22 -3.80 -4.70
C ALA A 141 2.21 -2.26 -4.75
N LEU A 142 3.32 -1.63 -5.15
CA LEU A 142 3.44 -0.18 -5.25
C LEU A 142 2.59 0.41 -6.39
N GLU A 143 2.46 -0.30 -7.51
CA GLU A 143 1.63 0.14 -8.65
C GLU A 143 0.12 0.05 -8.37
N ARG A 144 -0.29 -0.86 -7.50
CA ARG A 144 -1.69 -1.16 -7.21
C ARG A 144 -2.15 -0.68 -5.82
N CYS A 145 -1.37 0.19 -5.18
CA CYS A 145 -1.80 0.87 -3.95
C CYS A 145 -2.92 1.87 -4.28
N ASP A 146 -4.15 1.41 -4.18
CA ASP A 146 -5.35 2.25 -4.20
C ASP A 146 -5.65 2.82 -2.79
#